data_b1a0ca52f1e6024d99d0876f3e4024e5
#
_entry.id   b1a0ca52f1e6024d99d0876f3e4024e5
#
_cell.length_a   1.000
_cell.length_b   1.000
_cell.length_c   1.000
_cell.angle_alpha   90.00
_cell.angle_beta   90.00
_cell.angle_gamma   90.00
#
_symmetry.space_group_name_H-M   'P 1'
#
loop_
_entity.id
_entity.type
_entity.pdbx_description
1 polymer ?
#
loop_
_entity_poly.entity_id
_entity_poly.type
_entity_poly.pdbx_seq_one_letter_code
_entity_poly.pdbx_strand_id
1 'polypeptide(L)'
;MNNTLHKLSFAYIFNFRKDKAFSVSTILSSLALILGISILITVMSVMNGFREQLVESLSGVNGDITIYDANEDKIEQIKEKNPSISLVQNVQSRVIASNEKGIEGLLMKSLYKEDLYKIPKINQNIFEIEKNIDNWVFIGVELARSLNLKVGMPIQINIPGNSMTILGPVLNSRQLTIKGIFNTGVYDFDKYFIFSNIDQFKNNISNKVIDVYLNNKNFDHRDLDGLNYSTWEDQNQTLAQALSTEKNVMFVILFFIIIISSFTIISNQIFFIKEKYKDIVLLKALGIKQSKICFLFFLNSFLISFFSIAVSYTHLTLPTTMWV
;
A
#
# COMPACT_ATOMS: atom_id res chain seq x y z
N MET A 1 16.38 -29.67 -40.94
CA MET A 1 15.61 -28.56 -41.57
C MET A 1 15.08 -27.53 -40.56
N ASN A 2 14.67 -27.90 -39.31
CA ASN A 2 14.31 -26.90 -38.29
C ASN A 2 15.50 -26.05 -37.82
N ASN A 3 16.69 -26.66 -37.73
CA ASN A 3 17.91 -25.97 -37.26
C ASN A 3 18.38 -24.85 -38.21
N THR A 4 18.07 -24.97 -39.52
CA THR A 4 18.41 -23.95 -40.53
C THR A 4 17.49 -22.74 -40.48
N LEU A 5 16.19 -22.92 -40.13
CA LEU A 5 15.24 -21.82 -39.96
C LEU A 5 15.57 -20.94 -38.77
N HIS A 6 15.98 -21.54 -37.64
CA HIS A 6 16.42 -20.78 -36.47
C HIS A 6 17.70 -19.97 -36.76
N LYS A 7 18.68 -20.56 -37.48
CA LYS A 7 19.88 -19.84 -37.89
C LYS A 7 19.56 -18.67 -38.83
N LEU A 8 18.58 -18.86 -39.73
CA LEU A 8 18.15 -17.81 -40.65
C LEU A 8 17.44 -16.67 -39.91
N SER A 9 16.59 -16.99 -38.94
CA SER A 9 15.93 -15.98 -38.08
C SER A 9 16.97 -15.17 -37.30
N PHE A 10 17.93 -15.81 -36.67
CA PHE A 10 19.04 -15.12 -35.99
C PHE A 10 19.86 -14.26 -36.95
N ALA A 11 20.17 -14.76 -38.17
CA ALA A 11 20.90 -13.98 -39.15
C ALA A 11 20.13 -12.73 -39.63
N TYR A 12 18.79 -12.79 -39.69
CA TYR A 12 17.97 -11.63 -40.02
C TYR A 12 17.96 -10.57 -38.89
N ILE A 13 18.00 -11.00 -37.64
CA ILE A 13 18.03 -10.07 -36.49
C ILE A 13 19.41 -9.40 -36.37
N PHE A 14 20.50 -10.13 -36.55
CA PHE A 14 21.86 -9.64 -36.26
C PHE A 14 22.61 -9.10 -37.48
N ASN A 15 22.06 -9.21 -38.68
CA ASN A 15 22.77 -8.75 -39.90
C ASN A 15 22.49 -7.24 -40.18
N PHE A 16 22.85 -6.39 -39.21
CA PHE A 16 22.66 -4.94 -39.25
C PHE A 16 23.38 -4.21 -40.40
N ARG A 17 24.30 -4.87 -41.12
CA ARG A 17 25.20 -4.18 -42.04
C ARG A 17 24.62 -3.92 -43.42
N LYS A 18 23.60 -4.64 -43.89
CA LYS A 18 23.12 -4.54 -45.27
C LYS A 18 21.89 -3.63 -45.46
N ASP A 19 21.01 -3.54 -44.45
CA ASP A 19 19.73 -2.82 -44.57
C ASP A 19 19.58 -1.80 -43.45
N LYS A 20 20.15 -0.59 -43.63
CA LYS A 20 20.18 0.48 -42.62
C LYS A 20 18.77 0.95 -42.17
N ALA A 21 17.81 1.04 -43.11
CA ALA A 21 16.45 1.50 -42.79
C ALA A 21 15.68 0.52 -41.90
N PHE A 22 15.81 -0.79 -42.17
CA PHE A 22 15.21 -1.84 -41.31
C PHE A 22 15.82 -1.83 -39.90
N SER A 23 17.15 -1.74 -39.83
CA SER A 23 17.88 -1.71 -38.56
C SER A 23 17.38 -0.53 -37.66
N VAL A 24 17.20 0.67 -38.21
CA VAL A 24 16.71 1.85 -37.50
C VAL A 24 15.27 1.65 -37.04
N SER A 25 14.37 1.15 -37.90
CA SER A 25 12.97 0.92 -37.55
C SER A 25 12.83 -0.13 -36.44
N THR A 26 13.59 -1.24 -36.52
CA THR A 26 13.56 -2.30 -35.51
C THR A 26 14.12 -1.82 -34.15
N ILE A 27 15.20 -1.04 -34.16
CA ILE A 27 15.76 -0.46 -32.95
C ILE A 27 14.76 0.52 -32.31
N LEU A 28 14.15 1.39 -33.12
CA LEU A 28 13.19 2.37 -32.61
C LEU A 28 11.95 1.69 -32.02
N SER A 29 11.42 0.66 -32.68
CA SER A 29 10.28 -0.13 -32.16
C SER A 29 10.65 -0.90 -30.89
N SER A 30 11.85 -1.46 -30.83
CA SER A 30 12.34 -2.15 -29.63
C SER A 30 12.51 -1.18 -28.47
N LEU A 31 13.07 0.00 -28.71
CA LEU A 31 13.19 1.06 -27.69
C LEU A 31 11.81 1.52 -27.18
N ALA A 32 10.85 1.72 -28.10
CA ALA A 32 9.49 2.09 -27.71
C ALA A 32 8.82 1.03 -26.82
N LEU A 33 9.01 -0.26 -27.14
CA LEU A 33 8.51 -1.36 -26.32
C LEU A 33 9.20 -1.42 -24.95
N ILE A 34 10.53 -1.30 -24.92
CA ILE A 34 11.31 -1.28 -23.67
C ILE A 34 10.83 -0.15 -22.77
N LEU A 35 10.72 1.08 -23.31
CA LEU A 35 10.27 2.24 -22.56
C LEU A 35 8.81 2.07 -22.06
N GLY A 36 7.90 1.62 -22.91
CA GLY A 36 6.51 1.40 -22.55
C GLY A 36 6.34 0.39 -21.41
N ILE A 37 7.02 -0.74 -21.49
CA ILE A 37 6.99 -1.78 -20.46
C ILE A 37 7.68 -1.28 -19.16
N SER A 38 8.82 -0.59 -19.29
CA SER A 38 9.54 -0.02 -18.15
C SER A 38 8.68 0.97 -17.37
N ILE A 39 8.03 1.90 -18.05
CA ILE A 39 7.13 2.89 -17.43
C ILE A 39 5.97 2.17 -16.74
N LEU A 40 5.37 1.19 -17.38
CA LEU A 40 4.27 0.41 -16.81
C LEU A 40 4.68 -0.29 -15.50
N ILE A 41 5.78 -1.03 -15.52
CA ILE A 41 6.26 -1.76 -14.34
C ILE A 41 6.58 -0.77 -13.22
N THR A 42 7.26 0.34 -13.52
CA THR A 42 7.61 1.37 -12.54
C THR A 42 6.37 1.97 -11.90
N VAL A 43 5.39 2.41 -12.70
CA VAL A 43 4.16 3.02 -12.18
C VAL A 43 3.38 2.03 -11.32
N MET A 44 3.20 0.77 -11.79
CA MET A 44 2.51 -0.24 -11.00
C MET A 44 3.24 -0.58 -9.70
N SER A 45 4.56 -0.67 -9.74
CA SER A 45 5.36 -0.96 -8.53
C SER A 45 5.25 0.16 -7.49
N VAL A 46 5.39 1.41 -7.92
CA VAL A 46 5.25 2.59 -7.04
C VAL A 46 3.84 2.67 -6.44
N MET A 47 2.80 2.49 -7.26
CA MET A 47 1.41 2.54 -6.79
C MET A 47 1.08 1.41 -5.83
N ASN A 48 1.51 0.18 -6.13
CA ASN A 48 1.31 -0.94 -5.21
C ASN A 48 2.05 -0.72 -3.88
N GLY A 49 3.29 -0.25 -3.92
CA GLY A 49 4.07 0.08 -2.71
C GLY A 49 3.43 1.20 -1.89
N PHE A 50 2.97 2.27 -2.54
CA PHE A 50 2.25 3.35 -1.87
C PHE A 50 0.96 2.87 -1.20
N ARG A 51 0.16 2.06 -1.91
CA ARG A 51 -1.07 1.48 -1.37
C ARG A 51 -0.79 0.60 -0.16
N GLU A 52 0.20 -0.29 -0.25
CA GLU A 52 0.57 -1.17 0.87
C GLU A 52 1.01 -0.37 2.09
N GLN A 53 1.88 0.62 1.89
CA GLN A 53 2.34 1.50 2.96
C GLN A 53 1.20 2.31 3.59
N LEU A 54 0.25 2.78 2.77
CA LEU A 54 -0.90 3.55 3.23
C LEU A 54 -1.82 2.68 4.09
N VAL A 55 -2.18 1.48 3.60
CA VAL A 55 -3.00 0.52 4.35
C VAL A 55 -2.31 0.10 5.63
N GLU A 56 -1.02 -0.26 5.59
CA GLU A 56 -0.24 -0.61 6.77
C GLU A 56 -0.17 0.52 7.79
N SER A 57 -0.10 1.76 7.33
CA SER A 57 -0.08 2.92 8.24
C SER A 57 -1.44 3.12 8.93
N LEU A 58 -2.54 2.89 8.23
CA LEU A 58 -3.89 3.00 8.79
C LEU A 58 -4.22 1.87 9.76
N SER A 59 -4.01 0.62 9.34
CA SER A 59 -4.28 -0.56 10.18
C SER A 59 -3.28 -0.66 11.33
N GLY A 60 -2.06 -0.19 11.15
CA GLY A 60 -1.02 -0.19 12.18
C GLY A 60 -1.30 0.68 13.41
N VAL A 61 -2.29 1.60 13.35
CA VAL A 61 -2.74 2.44 14.47
C VAL A 61 -4.14 2.04 14.95
N ASN A 62 -5.07 1.76 14.02
CA ASN A 62 -6.47 1.45 14.35
C ASN A 62 -6.78 -0.04 14.45
N GLY A 63 -5.84 -0.90 14.06
CA GLY A 63 -6.09 -2.34 13.87
C GLY A 63 -6.66 -2.64 12.48
N ASP A 64 -6.51 -3.87 12.05
CA ASP A 64 -7.10 -4.39 10.81
C ASP A 64 -8.60 -4.59 10.96
N ILE A 65 -9.03 -4.95 12.18
CA ILE A 65 -10.42 -5.19 12.54
C ILE A 65 -10.67 -4.57 13.92
N THR A 66 -11.81 -3.88 14.07
CA THR A 66 -12.29 -3.39 15.37
C THR A 66 -13.55 -4.15 15.75
N ILE A 67 -13.57 -4.76 16.92
CA ILE A 67 -14.70 -5.50 17.47
C ILE A 67 -15.39 -4.63 18.52
N TYR A 68 -16.70 -4.49 18.41
CA TYR A 68 -17.54 -3.74 19.31
C TYR A 68 -18.28 -4.70 20.26
N ASP A 69 -18.43 -4.31 21.53
CA ASP A 69 -19.23 -5.03 22.53
C ASP A 69 -18.91 -6.55 22.66
N ALA A 70 -17.63 -6.91 22.50
CA ALA A 70 -17.22 -8.31 22.59
C ALA A 70 -17.24 -8.83 24.04
N ASN A 71 -17.82 -10.02 24.22
CA ASN A 71 -17.76 -10.75 25.47
C ASN A 71 -16.35 -11.33 25.67
N GLU A 72 -15.82 -11.28 26.90
CA GLU A 72 -14.45 -11.74 27.23
C GLU A 72 -14.22 -13.21 26.81
N ASP A 73 -15.23 -14.08 26.99
CA ASP A 73 -15.15 -15.50 26.60
C ASP A 73 -14.91 -15.71 25.08
N LYS A 74 -15.56 -14.87 24.25
CA LYS A 74 -15.36 -14.95 22.79
C LYS A 74 -13.99 -14.44 22.35
N ILE A 75 -13.47 -13.45 23.05
CA ILE A 75 -12.13 -12.90 22.80
C ILE A 75 -11.06 -13.94 23.04
N GLU A 76 -11.20 -14.68 24.16
CA GLU A 76 -10.26 -15.73 24.54
C GLU A 76 -10.28 -16.86 23.51
N GLN A 77 -11.46 -17.27 23.03
CA GLN A 77 -11.61 -18.25 21.93
C GLN A 77 -10.92 -17.81 20.64
N ILE A 78 -11.05 -16.53 20.25
CA ILE A 78 -10.40 -15.99 19.05
C ILE A 78 -8.90 -16.04 19.19
N LYS A 79 -8.38 -15.68 20.38
CA LYS A 79 -6.94 -15.68 20.68
C LYS A 79 -6.37 -17.10 20.70
N GLU A 80 -7.09 -18.06 21.25
CA GLU A 80 -6.67 -19.47 21.27
C GLU A 80 -6.58 -20.08 19.86
N LYS A 81 -7.56 -19.77 19.01
CA LYS A 81 -7.59 -20.24 17.62
C LYS A 81 -6.52 -19.56 16.74
N ASN A 82 -6.18 -18.33 17.05
CA ASN A 82 -5.30 -17.50 16.23
C ASN A 82 -4.16 -16.90 17.08
N PRO A 83 -3.15 -17.65 17.50
CA PRO A 83 -2.10 -17.18 18.40
C PRO A 83 -1.19 -16.09 17.77
N SER A 84 -1.28 -15.87 16.47
CA SER A 84 -0.50 -14.86 15.73
C SER A 84 -1.12 -13.46 15.72
N ILE A 85 -2.34 -13.28 16.29
CA ILE A 85 -2.98 -11.97 16.35
C ILE A 85 -2.63 -11.24 17.64
N SER A 86 -2.55 -9.90 17.55
CA SER A 86 -2.45 -9.03 18.72
C SER A 86 -3.80 -8.37 18.99
N LEU A 87 -4.30 -8.54 20.21
CA LEU A 87 -5.55 -7.92 20.65
C LEU A 87 -5.22 -6.77 21.61
N VAL A 88 -5.78 -5.61 21.33
CA VAL A 88 -5.63 -4.41 22.14
C VAL A 88 -7.00 -3.92 22.57
N GLN A 89 -7.31 -4.07 23.85
CA GLN A 89 -8.54 -3.53 24.43
C GLN A 89 -8.38 -2.05 24.70
N ASN A 90 -9.30 -1.24 24.18
CA ASN A 90 -9.28 0.20 24.41
C ASN A 90 -10.70 0.78 24.56
N VAL A 91 -10.74 2.00 25.09
CA VAL A 91 -11.96 2.82 25.17
C VAL A 91 -11.74 4.07 24.33
N GLN A 92 -12.60 4.31 23.38
CA GLN A 92 -12.50 5.46 22.50
C GLN A 92 -13.40 6.59 22.99
N SER A 93 -12.84 7.81 23.06
CA SER A 93 -13.57 9.01 23.46
C SER A 93 -13.12 10.20 22.63
N ARG A 94 -14.06 11.00 22.16
CA ARG A 94 -13.75 12.32 21.57
C ARG A 94 -13.52 13.31 22.69
N VAL A 95 -12.38 13.98 22.66
CA VAL A 95 -11.95 14.90 23.71
C VAL A 95 -11.44 16.20 23.10
N ILE A 96 -11.33 17.21 23.92
CA ILE A 96 -10.77 18.51 23.56
C ILE A 96 -9.52 18.72 24.38
N ALA A 97 -8.37 18.81 23.72
CA ALA A 97 -7.14 19.26 24.36
C ALA A 97 -7.04 20.78 24.30
N SER A 98 -6.65 21.40 25.38
CA SER A 98 -6.46 22.85 25.46
C SER A 98 -5.18 23.20 26.19
N ASN A 99 -4.51 24.25 25.70
CA ASN A 99 -3.42 24.92 26.38
C ASN A 99 -3.47 26.43 26.07
N GLU A 100 -2.44 27.18 26.52
CA GLU A 100 -2.34 28.63 26.27
C GLU A 100 -2.25 29.00 24.80
N LYS A 101 -1.86 28.06 23.91
CA LYS A 101 -1.65 28.30 22.48
C LYS A 101 -2.82 27.93 21.60
N GLY A 102 -3.74 27.08 22.07
CA GLY A 102 -4.85 26.67 21.25
C GLY A 102 -5.72 25.57 21.85
N ILE A 103 -6.71 25.21 21.06
CA ILE A 103 -7.69 24.17 21.37
C ILE A 103 -7.75 23.24 20.17
N GLU A 104 -7.61 21.92 20.39
CA GLU A 104 -7.67 20.89 19.36
C GLU A 104 -8.67 19.79 19.77
N GLY A 105 -9.52 19.38 18.81
CA GLY A 105 -10.40 18.22 18.97
C GLY A 105 -9.64 16.94 18.65
N LEU A 106 -9.68 15.96 19.57
CA LEU A 106 -8.87 14.75 19.48
C LEU A 106 -9.71 13.49 19.68
N LEU A 107 -9.23 12.38 19.15
CA LEU A 107 -9.67 11.04 19.48
C LEU A 107 -8.72 10.43 20.51
N MET A 108 -9.23 10.19 21.70
CA MET A 108 -8.47 9.54 22.77
C MET A 108 -8.77 8.05 22.80
N LYS A 109 -7.73 7.23 22.71
CA LYS A 109 -7.77 5.79 22.97
C LYS A 109 -7.18 5.53 24.35
N SER A 110 -8.02 5.12 25.30
CA SER A 110 -7.61 4.77 26.65
C SER A 110 -7.39 3.27 26.74
N LEU A 111 -6.16 2.85 27.12
CA LEU A 111 -5.74 1.45 27.13
C LEU A 111 -4.72 1.20 28.26
N TYR A 112 -4.40 -0.05 28.51
CA TYR A 112 -3.32 -0.39 29.45
C TYR A 112 -1.96 -0.10 28.81
N LYS A 113 -0.98 0.25 29.65
CA LYS A 113 0.35 0.64 29.15
C LYS A 113 1.02 -0.49 28.33
N GLU A 114 0.86 -1.74 28.77
CA GLU A 114 1.40 -2.90 28.09
C GLU A 114 0.80 -3.09 26.68
N ASP A 115 -0.45 -2.71 26.51
CA ASP A 115 -1.15 -2.81 25.23
C ASP A 115 -0.72 -1.73 24.25
N LEU A 116 -0.23 -0.58 24.72
CA LEU A 116 0.31 0.46 23.85
C LEU A 116 1.45 -0.05 22.97
N TYR A 117 2.34 -0.87 23.55
CA TYR A 117 3.48 -1.43 22.84
C TYR A 117 3.13 -2.60 21.90
N LYS A 118 1.88 -3.08 21.95
CA LYS A 118 1.36 -4.05 20.98
C LYS A 118 0.87 -3.38 19.68
N ILE A 119 0.74 -2.06 19.67
CA ILE A 119 0.35 -1.28 18.49
C ILE A 119 1.56 -1.10 17.59
N PRO A 120 1.60 -1.70 16.36
CA PRO A 120 2.83 -1.80 15.57
C PRO A 120 3.46 -0.46 15.21
N LYS A 121 2.65 0.51 14.78
CA LYS A 121 3.15 1.83 14.35
C LYS A 121 3.58 2.73 15.51
N ILE A 122 3.12 2.46 16.72
CA ILE A 122 3.50 3.24 17.91
C ILE A 122 4.76 2.70 18.54
N ASN A 123 4.88 1.37 18.67
CA ASN A 123 6.03 0.73 19.28
C ASN A 123 7.37 1.07 18.59
N GLN A 124 7.34 1.27 17.28
CA GLN A 124 8.56 1.52 16.48
C GLN A 124 9.14 2.92 16.64
N ASN A 125 8.30 3.93 16.94
CA ASN A 125 8.66 5.34 16.88
C ASN A 125 8.09 6.14 18.06
N ILE A 126 8.49 5.77 19.27
CA ILE A 126 8.04 6.44 20.48
C ILE A 126 9.23 7.05 21.25
N PHE A 127 9.09 8.31 21.66
CA PHE A 127 10.00 8.98 22.58
C PHE A 127 9.32 9.10 23.94
N GLU A 128 9.74 8.35 24.93
CA GLU A 128 9.17 8.43 26.28
C GLU A 128 10.21 8.75 27.36
N ILE A 129 9.73 9.25 28.51
CA ILE A 129 10.51 9.35 29.74
C ILE A 129 10.26 8.14 30.63
N GLU A 130 11.33 7.62 31.26
CA GLU A 130 11.26 6.45 32.15
C GLU A 130 10.54 6.71 33.49
N LYS A 131 10.14 7.96 33.76
CA LYS A 131 9.42 8.28 35.01
C LYS A 131 8.09 7.54 35.09
N ASN A 132 7.83 6.95 36.25
CA ASN A 132 6.53 6.40 36.55
C ASN A 132 5.52 7.54 36.77
N ILE A 133 4.57 7.68 35.84
CA ILE A 133 3.53 8.72 35.83
C ILE A 133 2.20 7.98 35.74
N ASP A 134 1.36 8.10 36.76
CA ASP A 134 0.07 7.44 36.78
C ASP A 134 -0.90 8.11 35.78
N ASN A 135 -0.85 9.45 35.73
CA ASN A 135 -1.70 10.27 34.86
C ASN A 135 -1.00 10.55 33.53
N TRP A 136 -0.65 9.52 32.78
CA TRP A 136 0.09 9.65 31.56
C TRP A 136 -0.80 9.81 30.32
N VAL A 137 -0.25 10.53 29.33
CA VAL A 137 -0.75 10.60 27.97
C VAL A 137 0.42 10.54 26.99
N PHE A 138 0.22 9.81 25.88
CA PHE A 138 1.08 9.85 24.71
C PHE A 138 0.38 10.67 23.63
N ILE A 139 1.11 11.59 23.03
CA ILE A 139 0.61 12.49 21.98
C ILE A 139 1.42 12.31 20.70
N GLY A 140 0.82 12.57 19.54
CA GLY A 140 1.54 12.53 18.28
C GLY A 140 2.43 13.75 18.06
N VAL A 141 3.44 13.61 17.22
CA VAL A 141 4.46 14.64 16.95
C VAL A 141 3.85 15.92 16.36
N GLU A 142 2.79 15.81 15.54
CA GLU A 142 2.15 16.98 14.93
C GLU A 142 1.29 17.76 15.96
N LEU A 143 0.64 17.05 16.87
CA LEU A 143 -0.05 17.69 18.00
C LEU A 143 0.96 18.40 18.93
N ALA A 144 2.08 17.74 19.22
CA ALA A 144 3.15 18.35 20.02
C ALA A 144 3.69 19.62 19.37
N ARG A 145 3.84 19.66 18.05
CA ARG A 145 4.26 20.87 17.31
C ARG A 145 3.19 21.96 17.33
N SER A 146 1.93 21.63 17.04
CA SER A 146 0.85 22.63 16.96
C SER A 146 0.59 23.34 18.27
N LEU A 147 0.65 22.62 19.39
CA LEU A 147 0.45 23.16 20.74
C LEU A 147 1.76 23.48 21.48
N ASN A 148 2.93 23.33 20.82
CA ASN A 148 4.27 23.52 21.41
C ASN A 148 4.46 22.76 22.72
N LEU A 149 4.09 21.49 22.72
CA LEU A 149 4.15 20.58 23.85
C LEU A 149 5.45 19.77 23.82
N LYS A 150 5.95 19.43 25.00
CA LYS A 150 7.14 18.58 25.17
C LYS A 150 6.85 17.50 26.21
N VAL A 151 7.63 16.42 26.15
CA VAL A 151 7.57 15.36 27.15
C VAL A 151 7.79 15.94 28.55
N GLY A 152 6.98 15.51 29.50
CA GLY A 152 6.96 16.02 30.89
C GLY A 152 6.07 17.22 31.13
N MET A 153 5.54 17.88 30.10
CA MET A 153 4.59 18.99 30.26
C MET A 153 3.18 18.48 30.57
N PRO A 154 2.38 19.24 31.33
CA PRO A 154 0.96 18.98 31.52
C PRO A 154 0.15 19.40 30.30
N ILE A 155 -0.91 18.65 30.00
CA ILE A 155 -1.93 18.99 29.02
C ILE A 155 -3.32 18.84 29.65
N GLN A 156 -4.21 19.79 29.39
CA GLN A 156 -5.56 19.73 29.84
C GLN A 156 -6.46 19.04 28.83
N ILE A 157 -7.10 17.95 29.24
CA ILE A 157 -8.03 17.17 28.43
C ILE A 157 -9.44 17.35 28.97
N ASN A 158 -10.32 17.84 28.11
CA ASN A 158 -11.74 18.07 28.42
C ASN A 158 -12.56 16.98 27.71
N ILE A 159 -13.27 16.18 28.51
CA ILE A 159 -14.10 15.08 28.02
C ILE A 159 -15.55 15.55 28.12
N PRO A 160 -16.30 15.53 27.00
CA PRO A 160 -17.74 15.81 27.06
C PRO A 160 -18.44 14.80 27.98
N GLY A 161 -19.09 15.29 29.03
CA GLY A 161 -19.90 14.46 29.93
C GLY A 161 -21.28 14.15 29.33
N ASN A 162 -21.91 13.12 29.87
CA ASN A 162 -23.28 12.72 29.46
C ASN A 162 -24.37 13.67 29.92
N SER A 163 -24.05 14.64 30.79
CA SER A 163 -24.99 15.60 31.32
C SER A 163 -25.04 16.84 30.45
N MET A 164 -26.21 17.19 29.93
CA MET A 164 -26.45 18.44 29.22
C MET A 164 -27.01 19.51 30.16
N THR A 165 -26.42 20.69 30.11
CA THR A 165 -26.95 21.90 30.73
C THR A 165 -27.53 22.84 29.67
N ILE A 166 -28.22 23.90 30.11
CA ILE A 166 -28.76 24.94 29.20
C ILE A 166 -27.63 25.61 28.38
N LEU A 167 -26.40 25.58 28.90
CA LEU A 167 -25.21 26.16 28.26
C LEU A 167 -24.37 25.12 27.42
N GLY A 168 -24.84 23.88 27.31
CA GLY A 168 -24.15 22.81 26.59
C GLY A 168 -23.74 21.64 27.49
N PRO A 169 -22.97 20.67 26.96
CA PRO A 169 -22.51 19.51 27.71
C PRO A 169 -21.53 19.93 28.82
N VAL A 170 -21.64 19.29 29.98
CA VAL A 170 -20.68 19.47 31.08
C VAL A 170 -19.36 18.85 30.65
N LEU A 171 -18.30 19.63 30.68
CA LEU A 171 -16.96 19.15 30.37
C LEU A 171 -16.25 18.64 31.63
N ASN A 172 -15.86 17.38 31.64
CA ASN A 172 -15.01 16.83 32.68
C ASN A 172 -13.55 17.12 32.31
N SER A 173 -12.97 18.09 32.99
CA SER A 173 -11.59 18.50 32.74
C SER A 173 -10.60 17.69 33.57
N ARG A 174 -9.56 17.17 32.95
CA ARG A 174 -8.47 16.47 33.62
C ARG A 174 -7.12 16.96 33.11
N GLN A 175 -6.18 17.08 34.01
CA GLN A 175 -4.80 17.40 33.69
C GLN A 175 -3.98 16.08 33.58
N LEU A 176 -3.42 15.82 32.43
CA LEU A 176 -2.55 14.67 32.17
C LEU A 176 -1.12 15.15 31.92
N THR A 177 -0.14 14.29 32.20
CA THR A 177 1.25 14.59 31.93
C THR A 177 1.71 13.85 30.68
N ILE A 178 2.33 14.54 29.74
CA ILE A 178 2.86 13.97 28.51
C ILE A 178 4.03 13.08 28.87
N LYS A 179 3.83 11.75 28.79
CA LYS A 179 4.84 10.75 29.05
C LYS A 179 5.72 10.46 27.85
N GLY A 180 5.14 10.56 26.67
CA GLY A 180 5.86 10.33 25.44
C GLY A 180 5.21 10.95 24.21
N ILE A 181 5.98 11.02 23.14
CA ILE A 181 5.55 11.52 21.82
C ILE A 181 5.81 10.40 20.83
N PHE A 182 4.79 10.06 20.03
CA PHE A 182 4.89 9.07 18.97
C PHE A 182 4.87 9.74 17.59
N ASN A 183 5.39 9.00 16.59
CA ASN A 183 5.38 9.41 15.19
C ASN A 183 4.99 8.22 14.32
N THR A 184 3.77 8.21 13.80
CA THR A 184 3.27 7.16 12.91
C THR A 184 3.66 7.38 11.44
N GLY A 185 4.07 8.60 11.10
CA GLY A 185 4.31 9.05 9.73
C GLY A 185 3.02 9.41 8.97
N VAL A 186 1.86 9.38 9.63
CA VAL A 186 0.57 9.82 9.08
C VAL A 186 0.10 11.05 9.84
N TYR A 187 0.01 12.17 9.15
CA TYR A 187 -0.32 13.47 9.73
C TYR A 187 -1.57 13.44 10.61
N ASP A 188 -2.66 12.81 10.12
CA ASP A 188 -3.93 12.78 10.84
C ASP A 188 -3.86 12.00 12.16
N PHE A 189 -3.12 10.88 12.20
CA PHE A 189 -2.89 10.15 13.43
C PHE A 189 -2.00 10.92 14.39
N ASP A 190 -0.93 11.52 13.88
CA ASP A 190 0.02 12.27 14.67
C ASP A 190 -0.56 13.60 15.20
N LYS A 191 -1.63 14.10 14.57
CA LYS A 191 -2.31 15.32 15.00
C LYS A 191 -3.53 15.08 15.88
N TYR A 192 -4.35 14.08 15.55
CA TYR A 192 -5.69 13.97 16.16
C TYR A 192 -5.84 12.79 17.12
N PHE A 193 -4.83 11.91 17.25
CA PHE A 193 -4.90 10.78 18.18
C PHE A 193 -4.03 11.00 19.40
N ILE A 194 -4.55 10.56 20.55
CA ILE A 194 -3.80 10.49 21.81
C ILE A 194 -4.11 9.17 22.51
N PHE A 195 -3.13 8.68 23.28
CA PHE A 195 -3.27 7.45 24.08
C PHE A 195 -3.11 7.78 25.54
N SER A 196 -4.00 7.24 26.38
CA SER A 196 -4.01 7.50 27.82
C SER A 196 -4.25 6.23 28.62
N ASN A 197 -4.01 6.28 29.95
CA ASN A 197 -4.29 5.17 30.82
C ASN A 197 -5.80 4.94 30.97
N ILE A 198 -6.26 3.71 30.75
CA ILE A 198 -7.67 3.31 30.88
C ILE A 198 -8.21 3.47 32.32
N ASP A 199 -7.36 3.29 33.33
CA ASP A 199 -7.79 3.35 34.74
C ASP A 199 -8.39 4.69 35.13
N GLN A 200 -7.97 5.76 34.44
CA GLN A 200 -8.46 7.11 34.70
C GLN A 200 -9.85 7.38 34.13
N PHE A 201 -10.31 6.58 33.19
CA PHE A 201 -11.53 6.81 32.43
C PHE A 201 -12.56 5.69 32.58
N LYS A 202 -12.37 4.76 33.52
CA LYS A 202 -13.25 3.60 33.76
C LYS A 202 -14.73 3.98 33.99
N ASN A 203 -15.00 5.15 34.58
CA ASN A 203 -16.37 5.59 34.86
C ASN A 203 -17.09 6.21 33.64
N ASN A 204 -16.38 6.47 32.56
CA ASN A 204 -16.95 7.05 31.32
C ASN A 204 -17.06 5.99 30.19
N ILE A 205 -17.05 4.70 30.53
CA ILE A 205 -16.94 3.58 29.60
C ILE A 205 -18.31 3.30 28.99
N SER A 206 -18.65 3.99 27.91
CA SER A 206 -19.77 3.58 27.04
C SER A 206 -19.36 2.77 25.82
N ASN A 207 -18.09 2.78 25.42
CA ASN A 207 -17.65 2.13 24.17
C ASN A 207 -16.32 1.40 24.37
N LYS A 208 -16.36 0.19 24.95
CA LYS A 208 -15.21 -0.73 24.91
C LYS A 208 -15.10 -1.29 23.50
N VAL A 209 -13.93 -1.16 22.91
CA VAL A 209 -13.61 -1.74 21.60
C VAL A 209 -12.32 -2.53 21.69
N ILE A 210 -12.17 -3.50 20.81
CA ILE A 210 -10.97 -4.32 20.70
C ILE A 210 -10.44 -4.17 19.30
N ASP A 211 -9.26 -3.59 19.23
CA ASP A 211 -8.52 -3.49 17.98
C ASP A 211 -7.71 -4.78 17.80
N VAL A 212 -7.90 -5.43 16.66
CA VAL A 212 -7.23 -6.68 16.27
C VAL A 212 -6.17 -6.33 15.23
N TYR A 213 -4.91 -6.67 15.52
CA TYR A 213 -3.79 -6.51 14.61
C TYR A 213 -3.39 -7.88 14.05
N LEU A 214 -3.46 -8.01 12.74
CA LEU A 214 -3.18 -9.25 12.02
C LEU A 214 -1.70 -9.30 11.62
N ASN A 215 -0.90 -10.11 12.29
CA ASN A 215 0.49 -10.35 11.89
C ASN A 215 0.58 -11.20 10.60
N ASN A 216 -0.53 -11.85 10.21
CA ASN A 216 -0.59 -12.66 9.00
C ASN A 216 -1.91 -12.38 8.25
N LYS A 217 -1.83 -12.13 6.94
CA LYS A 217 -2.99 -11.81 6.07
C LYS A 217 -4.00 -12.97 5.89
N ASN A 218 -3.74 -14.15 6.46
CA ASN A 218 -4.59 -15.34 6.34
C ASN A 218 -5.56 -15.52 7.52
N PHE A 219 -6.15 -14.44 8.02
CA PHE A 219 -7.18 -14.52 9.05
C PHE A 219 -8.53 -14.90 8.44
N ASP A 220 -9.21 -15.90 9.04
CA ASP A 220 -10.55 -16.32 8.59
C ASP A 220 -11.62 -15.48 9.30
N HIS A 221 -12.30 -14.62 8.55
CA HIS A 221 -13.38 -13.79 9.06
C HIS A 221 -14.56 -14.57 9.64
N ARG A 222 -14.70 -15.89 9.34
CA ARG A 222 -15.70 -16.77 9.95
C ARG A 222 -15.52 -16.94 11.45
N ASP A 223 -14.30 -16.73 11.98
CA ASP A 223 -14.06 -16.75 13.41
C ASP A 223 -14.71 -15.57 14.16
N LEU A 224 -15.17 -14.55 13.42
CA LEU A 224 -15.87 -13.38 13.94
C LEU A 224 -17.40 -13.47 13.82
N ASP A 225 -17.93 -14.61 13.34
CA ASP A 225 -19.38 -14.77 13.17
C ASP A 225 -20.12 -14.57 14.49
N GLY A 226 -21.15 -13.70 14.41
CA GLY A 226 -21.97 -13.32 15.57
C GLY A 226 -21.34 -12.26 16.46
N LEU A 227 -20.24 -11.61 16.05
CA LEU A 227 -19.71 -10.41 16.66
C LEU A 227 -20.03 -9.17 15.82
N ASN A 228 -20.21 -8.05 16.49
CA ASN A 228 -20.31 -6.76 15.80
C ASN A 228 -18.89 -6.25 15.57
N TYR A 229 -18.43 -6.26 14.33
CA TYR A 229 -17.09 -5.81 13.96
C TYR A 229 -17.11 -4.91 12.73
N SER A 230 -16.06 -4.14 12.56
CA SER A 230 -15.78 -3.40 11.33
C SER A 230 -14.33 -3.62 10.91
N THR A 231 -14.11 -3.72 9.62
CA THR A 231 -12.76 -3.79 9.04
C THR A 231 -12.21 -2.37 8.83
N TRP A 232 -10.93 -2.24 8.53
CA TRP A 232 -10.35 -0.94 8.21
C TRP A 232 -11.00 -0.31 6.96
N GLU A 233 -11.46 -1.14 6.01
CA GLU A 233 -12.22 -0.69 4.84
C GLU A 233 -13.57 -0.08 5.22
N ASP A 234 -14.27 -0.70 6.17
CA ASP A 234 -15.57 -0.22 6.64
C ASP A 234 -15.43 1.12 7.36
N GLN A 235 -14.35 1.27 8.13
CA GLN A 235 -14.06 2.51 8.86
C GLN A 235 -13.60 3.64 7.94
N ASN A 236 -12.97 3.30 6.81
CA ASN A 236 -12.39 4.25 5.84
C ASN A 236 -12.98 4.06 4.44
N GLN A 237 -14.32 3.99 4.32
CA GLN A 237 -15.02 3.67 3.08
C GLN A 237 -14.60 4.56 1.89
N THR A 238 -14.46 5.85 2.11
CA THR A 238 -14.04 6.79 1.05
C THR A 238 -12.66 6.43 0.51
N LEU A 239 -11.72 6.11 1.39
CA LEU A 239 -10.37 5.72 1.00
C LEU A 239 -10.35 4.34 0.34
N ALA A 240 -11.08 3.36 0.89
CA ALA A 240 -11.20 2.02 0.32
C ALA A 240 -11.80 2.08 -1.09
N GLN A 241 -12.82 2.91 -1.32
CA GLN A 241 -13.40 3.15 -2.64
C GLN A 241 -12.41 3.84 -3.58
N ALA A 242 -11.65 4.83 -3.10
CA ALA A 242 -10.62 5.49 -3.89
C ALA A 242 -9.54 4.51 -4.35
N LEU A 243 -9.03 3.65 -3.45
CA LEU A 243 -8.04 2.62 -3.77
C LEU A 243 -8.59 1.55 -4.73
N SER A 244 -9.88 1.18 -4.60
CA SER A 244 -10.54 0.28 -5.54
C SER A 244 -10.70 0.90 -6.92
N THR A 245 -11.10 2.16 -6.98
CA THR A 245 -11.24 2.92 -8.24
C THR A 245 -9.88 3.06 -8.93
N GLU A 246 -8.84 3.40 -8.17
CA GLU A 246 -7.46 3.47 -8.66
C GLU A 246 -7.03 2.15 -9.31
N LYS A 247 -7.26 1.00 -8.65
CA LYS A 247 -6.96 -0.32 -9.19
C LYS A 247 -7.66 -0.56 -10.54
N ASN A 248 -8.93 -0.18 -10.66
CA ASN A 248 -9.69 -0.32 -11.90
C ASN A 248 -9.15 0.58 -13.01
N VAL A 249 -8.79 1.82 -12.70
CA VAL A 249 -8.17 2.76 -13.65
C VAL A 249 -6.83 2.23 -14.12
N MET A 250 -6.00 1.70 -13.22
CA MET A 250 -4.72 1.08 -13.57
C MET A 250 -4.91 -0.11 -14.51
N PHE A 251 -5.92 -0.96 -14.28
CA PHE A 251 -6.26 -2.06 -15.19
C PHE A 251 -6.63 -1.58 -16.59
N VAL A 252 -7.43 -0.51 -16.70
CA VAL A 252 -7.81 0.10 -17.98
C VAL A 252 -6.58 0.68 -18.70
N ILE A 253 -5.71 1.38 -18.00
CA ILE A 253 -4.46 1.90 -18.57
C ILE A 253 -3.58 0.76 -19.10
N LEU A 254 -3.42 -0.30 -18.32
CA LEU A 254 -2.67 -1.50 -18.70
C LEU A 254 -3.25 -2.11 -20.00
N PHE A 255 -4.57 -2.23 -20.09
CA PHE A 255 -5.25 -2.73 -21.28
C PHE A 255 -4.92 -1.89 -22.52
N PHE A 256 -4.97 -0.56 -22.41
CA PHE A 256 -4.61 0.32 -23.52
C PHE A 256 -3.13 0.22 -23.92
N ILE A 257 -2.23 0.09 -22.95
CA ILE A 257 -0.80 -0.10 -23.24
C ILE A 257 -0.56 -1.42 -23.99
N ILE A 258 -1.25 -2.50 -23.64
CA ILE A 258 -1.18 -3.78 -24.37
C ILE A 258 -1.66 -3.61 -25.81
N ILE A 259 -2.75 -2.89 -26.04
CA ILE A 259 -3.26 -2.60 -27.38
C ILE A 259 -2.22 -1.82 -28.18
N ILE A 260 -1.70 -0.73 -27.66
CA ILE A 260 -0.70 0.11 -28.34
C ILE A 260 0.57 -0.69 -28.67
N SER A 261 1.05 -1.49 -27.72
CA SER A 261 2.20 -2.36 -27.91
C SER A 261 1.95 -3.39 -29.02
N SER A 262 0.74 -3.97 -29.07
CA SER A 262 0.35 -4.92 -30.11
C SER A 262 0.35 -4.27 -31.49
N PHE A 263 -0.19 -3.05 -31.62
CA PHE A 263 -0.16 -2.29 -32.88
C PHE A 263 1.27 -1.97 -33.31
N THR A 264 2.15 -1.63 -32.37
CA THR A 264 3.57 -1.36 -32.66
C THR A 264 4.27 -2.62 -33.22
N ILE A 265 4.03 -3.79 -32.61
CA ILE A 265 4.59 -5.06 -33.08
C ILE A 265 4.06 -5.40 -34.49
N ILE A 266 2.77 -5.27 -34.72
CA ILE A 266 2.13 -5.55 -36.03
C ILE A 266 2.69 -4.61 -37.10
N SER A 267 2.77 -3.32 -36.83
CA SER A 267 3.30 -2.33 -37.77
C SER A 267 4.75 -2.62 -38.16
N ASN A 268 5.57 -2.94 -37.17
CA ASN A 268 6.97 -3.33 -37.40
C ASN A 268 7.08 -4.61 -38.23
N GLN A 269 6.19 -5.57 -37.98
CA GLN A 269 6.18 -6.83 -38.75
C GLN A 269 5.74 -6.61 -40.19
N ILE A 270 4.75 -5.76 -40.46
CA ILE A 270 4.35 -5.42 -41.84
C ILE A 270 5.47 -4.73 -42.58
N PHE A 271 6.17 -3.80 -41.91
CA PHE A 271 7.33 -3.12 -42.51
C PHE A 271 8.45 -4.14 -42.86
N PHE A 272 8.77 -5.04 -41.92
CA PHE A 272 9.78 -6.08 -42.14
C PHE A 272 9.45 -7.02 -43.30
N ILE A 273 8.21 -7.47 -43.41
CA ILE A 273 7.74 -8.31 -44.51
C ILE A 273 7.89 -7.59 -45.88
N LYS A 274 7.54 -6.30 -45.95
CA LYS A 274 7.69 -5.50 -47.16
C LYS A 274 9.14 -5.35 -47.58
N GLU A 275 10.01 -5.10 -46.65
CA GLU A 275 11.44 -4.93 -46.92
C GLU A 275 12.10 -6.24 -47.39
N LYS A 276 11.71 -7.37 -46.76
CA LYS A 276 12.22 -8.70 -47.10
C LYS A 276 11.42 -9.43 -48.19
N TYR A 277 10.58 -8.68 -48.95
CA TYR A 277 9.73 -9.27 -49.98
C TYR A 277 10.52 -10.07 -51.04
N LYS A 278 11.68 -9.55 -51.48
CA LYS A 278 12.55 -10.24 -52.45
C LYS A 278 13.08 -11.56 -51.90
N ASP A 279 13.47 -11.59 -50.64
CA ASP A 279 13.94 -12.81 -49.98
C ASP A 279 12.80 -13.84 -49.84
N ILE A 280 11.57 -13.37 -49.54
CA ILE A 280 10.38 -14.24 -49.49
C ILE A 280 10.11 -14.90 -50.87
N VAL A 281 10.20 -14.14 -51.96
CA VAL A 281 9.99 -14.66 -53.31
C VAL A 281 11.06 -15.71 -53.63
N LEU A 282 12.31 -15.46 -53.27
CA LEU A 282 13.41 -16.39 -53.47
C LEU A 282 13.24 -17.68 -52.66
N LEU A 283 12.82 -17.57 -51.39
CA LEU A 283 12.51 -18.72 -50.54
C LEU A 283 11.34 -19.57 -51.11
N LYS A 284 10.33 -18.91 -51.69
CA LYS A 284 9.23 -19.60 -52.38
C LYS A 284 9.71 -20.30 -53.66
N ALA A 285 10.57 -19.67 -54.45
CA ALA A 285 11.14 -20.27 -55.65
C ALA A 285 11.99 -21.49 -55.32
N LEU A 286 12.63 -21.54 -54.15
CA LEU A 286 13.37 -22.70 -53.63
C LEU A 286 12.43 -23.80 -53.06
N GLY A 287 11.12 -23.66 -53.17
CA GLY A 287 10.14 -24.67 -52.73
C GLY A 287 9.83 -24.70 -51.23
N ILE A 288 10.17 -23.67 -50.48
CA ILE A 288 9.85 -23.61 -49.05
C ILE A 288 8.35 -23.33 -48.87
N LYS A 289 7.68 -24.18 -48.07
CA LYS A 289 6.24 -24.07 -47.78
C LYS A 289 5.92 -22.73 -47.12
N GLN A 290 4.82 -22.10 -47.52
CA GLN A 290 4.39 -20.81 -47.01
C GLN A 290 4.24 -20.78 -45.47
N SER A 291 3.76 -21.85 -44.86
CA SER A 291 3.65 -21.95 -43.39
C SER A 291 4.99 -21.82 -42.66
N LYS A 292 6.09 -22.33 -43.29
CA LYS A 292 7.44 -22.20 -42.73
C LYS A 292 7.98 -20.78 -42.84
N ILE A 293 7.65 -20.07 -43.93
CA ILE A 293 8.01 -18.67 -44.12
C ILE A 293 7.26 -17.83 -43.05
N CYS A 294 5.95 -18.03 -42.89
CA CYS A 294 5.17 -17.34 -41.84
C CYS A 294 5.74 -17.62 -40.43
N PHE A 295 6.09 -18.87 -40.15
CA PHE A 295 6.71 -19.23 -38.87
C PHE A 295 8.05 -18.51 -38.62
N LEU A 296 8.87 -18.37 -39.64
CA LEU A 296 10.16 -17.66 -39.56
C LEU A 296 9.94 -16.18 -39.17
N PHE A 297 8.99 -15.50 -39.81
CA PHE A 297 8.68 -14.12 -39.51
C PHE A 297 8.01 -13.94 -38.12
N PHE A 298 7.15 -14.87 -37.73
CA PHE A 298 6.59 -14.91 -36.37
C PHE A 298 7.68 -15.08 -35.31
N LEU A 299 8.60 -16.02 -35.52
CA LEU A 299 9.73 -16.26 -34.62
C LEU A 299 10.62 -15.02 -34.46
N ASN A 300 10.84 -14.30 -35.56
CA ASN A 300 11.61 -13.06 -35.55
C ASN A 300 10.96 -11.97 -34.64
N SER A 301 9.66 -11.75 -34.81
CA SER A 301 8.91 -10.80 -33.95
C SER A 301 8.90 -11.22 -32.50
N PHE A 302 8.71 -12.52 -32.25
CA PHE A 302 8.75 -13.08 -30.90
C PHE A 302 10.09 -12.84 -30.22
N LEU A 303 11.19 -13.07 -30.89
CA LEU A 303 12.53 -12.85 -30.35
C LEU A 303 12.79 -11.38 -30.04
N ILE A 304 12.43 -10.46 -30.94
CA ILE A 304 12.57 -9.01 -30.70
C ILE A 304 11.78 -8.58 -29.46
N SER A 305 10.51 -9.01 -29.37
CA SER A 305 9.66 -8.69 -28.21
C SER A 305 10.20 -9.29 -26.92
N PHE A 306 10.65 -10.54 -26.95
CA PHE A 306 11.22 -11.23 -25.80
C PHE A 306 12.48 -10.53 -25.27
N PHE A 307 13.42 -10.16 -26.16
CA PHE A 307 14.60 -9.39 -25.77
C PHE A 307 14.23 -8.01 -25.22
N SER A 308 13.25 -7.34 -25.80
CA SER A 308 12.79 -6.04 -25.30
C SER A 308 12.21 -6.14 -23.87
N ILE A 309 11.43 -7.19 -23.59
CA ILE A 309 10.90 -7.45 -22.24
C ILE A 309 12.04 -7.79 -21.26
N ALA A 310 12.97 -8.67 -21.67
CA ALA A 310 14.08 -9.06 -20.82
C ALA A 310 14.99 -7.87 -20.46
N VAL A 311 15.30 -7.00 -21.41
CA VAL A 311 16.07 -5.77 -21.18
C VAL A 311 15.32 -4.82 -20.28
N SER A 312 14.01 -4.61 -20.49
CA SER A 312 13.17 -3.77 -19.64
C SER A 312 13.17 -4.24 -18.18
N TYR A 313 12.98 -5.54 -17.97
CA TYR A 313 12.95 -6.14 -16.64
C TYR A 313 14.30 -6.01 -15.92
N THR A 314 15.41 -6.36 -16.59
CA THR A 314 16.75 -6.31 -15.99
C THR A 314 17.17 -4.88 -15.63
N HIS A 315 16.89 -3.90 -16.48
CA HIS A 315 17.23 -2.50 -16.19
C HIS A 315 16.42 -1.90 -15.02
N LEU A 316 15.22 -2.42 -14.75
CA LEU A 316 14.40 -1.97 -13.62
C LEU A 316 14.78 -2.65 -12.29
N THR A 317 15.15 -3.94 -12.33
CA THR A 317 15.44 -4.69 -11.10
C THR A 317 16.85 -4.45 -10.56
N LEU A 318 17.83 -4.17 -11.42
CA LEU A 318 19.21 -3.92 -11.00
C LEU A 318 19.39 -2.71 -10.06
N PRO A 319 18.76 -1.55 -10.28
CA PRO A 319 18.91 -0.41 -9.36
C PRO A 319 18.24 -0.64 -8.00
N THR A 320 17.17 -1.42 -7.92
CA THR A 320 16.42 -1.64 -6.67
C THR A 320 17.15 -2.58 -5.71
N THR A 321 18.03 -3.45 -6.21
CA THR A 321 18.81 -4.39 -5.38
C THR A 321 20.13 -3.79 -4.85
N MET A 322 20.57 -2.64 -5.36
CA MET A 322 21.81 -1.97 -4.92
C MET A 322 21.63 -0.97 -3.77
N TRP A 323 20.39 -0.74 -3.29
CA TRP A 323 20.08 0.24 -2.24
C TRP A 323 19.33 -0.40 -1.05
N VAL A 324 19.59 -1.66 -0.75
CA VAL A 324 19.15 -2.33 0.48
C VAL A 324 20.36 -2.63 1.37
#